data_2055948d1a34c0823c2bb71e3034c569
#
_entry.id   2055948d1a34c0823c2bb71e3034c569
#
_cell.length_a   1.000
_cell.length_b   1.000
_cell.length_c   1.000
_cell.angle_alpha   90.00
_cell.angle_beta   90.00
_cell.angle_gamma   90.00
#
_symmetry.space_group_name_H-M   'P 1'
#
loop_
_entity.id
_entity.type
_entity.pdbx_description
1 polymer ?
#
loop_
_entity_poly.entity_id
_entity_poly.type
_entity_poly.pdbx_seq_one_letter_code
_entity_poly.pdbx_strand_id
1 'polypeptide(L)' 'MVTDNTAFVIGVDTHRDVHAYAVIDRATGAIVDEFDAPADGGGYRQAIARVAATAPTGRVWAIEGTGSYGAGLTSVL' A
#
# COMPACT_ATOMS: atom_id res chain seq x y z
N MET A 1 -24.70 -6.75 -11.18
CA MET A 1 -23.36 -7.32 -11.17
C MET A 1 -22.35 -6.26 -10.77
N VAL A 2 -21.46 -6.59 -9.88
CA VAL A 2 -20.40 -5.69 -9.50
C VAL A 2 -19.25 -5.84 -10.47
N THR A 3 -18.83 -4.74 -11.07
CA THR A 3 -17.64 -4.72 -11.89
C THR A 3 -16.45 -4.35 -11.02
N ASP A 4 -15.49 -5.24 -10.96
CA ASP A 4 -14.28 -5.03 -10.19
C ASP A 4 -13.25 -4.34 -11.06
N ASN A 5 -12.98 -3.08 -10.76
CA ASN A 5 -12.02 -2.26 -11.49
C ASN A 5 -10.65 -2.24 -10.84
N THR A 6 -10.41 -3.12 -9.88
CA THR A 6 -9.11 -3.19 -9.20
C THR A 6 -8.04 -3.69 -10.15
N ALA A 7 -7.07 -2.86 -10.45
CA ALA A 7 -5.92 -3.19 -11.28
C ALA A 7 -4.70 -3.55 -10.45
N PHE A 8 -4.57 -2.99 -9.26
CA PHE A 8 -3.42 -3.18 -8.38
C PHE A 8 -3.86 -3.41 -6.95
N VAL A 9 -3.11 -4.27 -6.26
CA VAL A 9 -3.25 -4.47 -4.82
C VAL A 9 -1.95 -4.03 -4.16
N ILE A 10 -2.06 -3.17 -3.17
CA ILE A 10 -0.90 -2.72 -2.40
C ILE A 10 -0.92 -3.44 -1.07
N GLY A 11 -0.05 -4.44 -0.92
CA GLY A 11 0.14 -5.14 0.34
C GLY A 11 1.04 -4.33 1.25
N VAL A 12 0.63 -4.12 2.48
CA VAL A 12 1.41 -3.40 3.48
C VAL A 12 1.60 -4.30 4.69
N ASP A 13 2.86 -4.61 4.97
CA ASP A 13 3.24 -5.32 6.18
C ASP A 13 3.70 -4.28 7.20
N THR A 14 2.89 -4.10 8.25
CA THR A 14 3.12 -3.01 9.19
C THR A 14 4.04 -3.45 10.32
N HIS A 15 5.05 -2.64 10.58
CA HIS A 15 5.95 -2.78 11.69
C HIS A 15 5.99 -1.48 12.48
N ARG A 16 6.58 -1.51 13.63
CA ARG A 16 6.59 -0.38 14.55
C ARG A 16 7.21 0.88 13.94
N ASP A 17 8.36 0.74 13.31
CA ASP A 17 9.17 1.87 12.85
C ASP A 17 9.20 2.02 11.33
N VAL A 18 8.94 0.94 10.62
CA VAL A 18 8.98 0.87 9.16
C VAL A 18 7.86 0.01 8.67
N HIS A 19 7.21 0.42 7.59
CA HIS A 19 6.26 -0.43 6.88
C HIS A 19 6.88 -0.91 5.57
N ALA A 20 6.59 -2.16 5.20
CA ALA A 20 7.00 -2.74 3.93
C ALA A 20 5.82 -2.74 2.97
N TYR A 21 6.04 -2.26 1.75
CA TYR A 21 5.00 -2.10 0.73
C TYR A 21 5.33 -2.95 -0.48
N ALA A 22 4.31 -3.61 -1.03
CA ALA A 22 4.42 -4.33 -2.29
C ALA A 22 3.25 -3.94 -3.19
N VAL A 23 3.55 -3.47 -4.39
CA VAL A 23 2.54 -3.15 -5.39
C VAL A 23 2.42 -4.32 -6.34
N ILE A 24 1.24 -4.91 -6.39
CA ILE A 24 1.00 -6.15 -7.14
C ILE A 24 0.02 -5.86 -8.26
N ASP A 25 0.43 -6.24 -9.48
CA ASP A 25 -0.47 -6.23 -10.63
C ASP A 25 -1.48 -7.37 -10.45
N ARG A 26 -2.75 -7.04 -10.32
CA ARG A 26 -3.78 -8.03 -10.04
C ARG A 26 -3.98 -9.02 -11.17
N ALA A 27 -3.84 -8.58 -12.41
CA ALA A 27 -4.09 -9.43 -13.56
C ALA A 27 -3.05 -10.55 -13.68
N THR A 28 -1.79 -10.28 -13.33
CA THR A 28 -0.69 -11.22 -13.49
C THR A 28 -0.18 -11.81 -12.18
N GLY A 29 -0.47 -11.15 -11.05
CA GLY A 29 0.11 -11.49 -9.76
C GLY A 29 1.56 -11.03 -9.60
N ALA A 30 2.10 -10.30 -10.56
CA ALA A 30 3.47 -9.83 -10.51
C ALA A 30 3.64 -8.68 -9.54
N ILE A 31 4.75 -8.67 -8.81
CA ILE A 31 5.15 -7.54 -7.99
C ILE A 31 5.83 -6.53 -8.90
N VAL A 32 5.22 -5.35 -9.03
CA VAL A 32 5.74 -4.31 -9.91
C VAL A 32 6.57 -3.27 -9.17
N ASP A 33 6.44 -3.20 -7.86
CA ASP A 33 7.27 -2.35 -7.00
C ASP A 33 7.27 -2.89 -5.59
N GLU A 34 8.39 -2.72 -4.88
CA GLU A 34 8.56 -3.16 -3.50
C GLU A 34 9.47 -2.18 -2.81
N PHE A 35 9.07 -1.71 -1.63
CA PHE A 35 9.88 -0.74 -0.90
C PHE A 35 9.47 -0.68 0.56
N ASP A 36 10.34 -0.09 1.38
CA ASP A 36 10.07 0.22 2.77
C ASP A 36 9.98 1.73 2.94
N ALA A 37 9.20 2.17 3.90
CA ALA A 37 9.13 3.58 4.27
C ALA A 37 8.87 3.72 5.77
N PRO A 38 9.33 4.82 6.38
CA PRO A 38 9.11 5.05 7.79
C PRO A 38 7.63 5.03 8.18
N ALA A 39 7.35 4.50 9.37
CA ALA A 39 6.00 4.43 9.91
C ALA A 39 5.64 5.74 10.63
N ASP A 40 5.70 6.83 9.88
CA ASP A 40 5.35 8.17 10.36
C ASP A 40 4.67 8.95 9.22
N GLY A 41 4.19 10.15 9.51
CA GLY A 41 3.45 10.96 8.55
C GLY A 41 4.23 11.23 7.26
N GLY A 42 5.53 11.50 7.38
CA GLY A 42 6.39 11.71 6.21
C GLY A 42 6.54 10.44 5.37
N GLY A 43 6.75 9.31 6.03
CA GLY A 43 6.85 8.01 5.37
C GLY A 43 5.54 7.60 4.70
N TYR A 44 4.41 7.87 5.31
CA TYR A 44 3.10 7.58 4.71
C TYR A 44 2.89 8.39 3.43
N ARG A 45 3.24 9.66 3.43
CA ARG A 45 3.11 10.51 2.25
C ARG A 45 4.04 10.06 1.13
N GLN A 46 5.28 9.67 1.47
CA GLN A 46 6.22 9.12 0.50
C GLN A 46 5.68 7.84 -0.14
N ALA A 47 5.15 6.94 0.68
CA ALA A 47 4.60 5.68 0.21
C ALA A 47 3.40 5.90 -0.70
N ILE A 48 2.48 6.77 -0.32
CA ILE A 48 1.29 7.07 -1.11
C ILE A 48 1.68 7.68 -2.45
N ALA A 49 2.63 8.61 -2.46
CA ALA A 49 3.10 9.23 -3.69
C ALA A 49 3.78 8.22 -4.62
N ARG A 50 4.58 7.33 -4.07
CA ARG A 50 5.26 6.29 -4.85
C ARG A 50 4.26 5.29 -5.43
N VAL A 51 3.29 4.86 -4.64
CA VAL A 51 2.23 3.97 -5.11
C VAL A 51 1.40 4.65 -6.18
N ALA A 52 1.08 5.92 -6.03
CA ALA A 52 0.31 6.65 -7.04
C ALA A 52 1.05 6.75 -8.36
N ALA A 53 2.37 6.81 -8.35
CA ALA A 53 3.18 6.82 -9.56
C ALA A 53 3.24 5.44 -10.23
N THR A 54 3.32 4.38 -9.44
CA THR A 54 3.43 3.00 -9.93
C THR A 54 2.07 2.40 -10.28
N ALA A 55 1.05 2.73 -9.51
CA ALA A 55 -0.32 2.22 -9.68
C ALA A 55 -1.30 3.39 -9.70
N PRO A 56 -1.38 4.13 -10.81
CA PRO A 56 -2.12 5.38 -10.86
C PRO A 56 -3.63 5.22 -10.73
N THR A 57 -4.18 4.08 -11.11
CA THR A 57 -5.62 3.85 -11.07
C THR A 57 -5.94 2.45 -10.56
N GLY A 58 -7.16 2.28 -10.04
CA GLY A 58 -7.68 0.96 -9.68
C GLY A 58 -6.90 0.27 -8.57
N ARG A 59 -6.36 1.02 -7.61
CA ARG A 59 -5.59 0.44 -6.52
C ARG A 59 -6.42 0.22 -5.27
N VAL A 60 -6.16 -0.90 -4.61
CA VAL A 60 -6.75 -1.26 -3.32
C VAL A 60 -5.62 -1.52 -2.33
N TRP A 61 -5.76 -1.00 -1.13
CA TRP A 61 -4.78 -1.17 -0.06
C TRP A 61 -5.18 -2.32 0.84
N ALA A 62 -4.29 -3.28 1.00
CA ALA A 62 -4.44 -4.39 1.92
C ALA A 62 -3.40 -4.24 3.03
N ILE A 63 -3.82 -3.66 4.15
CA ILE A 63 -2.92 -3.38 5.25
C ILE A 63 -3.03 -4.51 6.26
N GLU A 64 -1.94 -5.24 6.42
CA GLU A 64 -1.83 -6.31 7.39
C GLU A 64 -1.03 -5.85 8.59
N GLY A 65 -1.27 -6.50 9.69
CA GLY A 65 -0.65 -6.17 10.93
C GLY A 65 -1.70 -5.91 11.98
N THR A 66 -1.28 -5.85 13.21
CA THR A 66 -2.19 -5.76 14.31
C THR A 66 -2.34 -4.33 14.79
N GLY A 67 -3.57 -3.89 14.75
CA GLY A 67 -4.02 -2.77 15.53
C GLY A 67 -3.25 -1.50 15.27
N SER A 68 -2.51 -1.05 16.26
CA SER A 68 -2.01 0.31 16.30
C SER A 68 -0.91 0.63 15.30
N TYR A 69 -0.19 -0.36 14.79
CA TYR A 69 0.91 -0.08 13.87
C TYR A 69 0.44 0.37 12.48
N GLY A 70 -0.74 -0.06 12.07
CA GLY A 70 -1.30 0.36 10.81
C GLY A 70 -2.23 1.57 10.90
N ALA A 71 -2.59 2.00 12.11
CA ALA A 71 -3.61 3.02 12.32
C ALA A 71 -3.21 4.38 11.73
N GLY A 72 -1.94 4.76 11.87
CA GLY A 72 -1.46 6.03 11.32
C GLY A 72 -1.56 6.09 9.81
N LEU A 73 -1.13 5.03 9.12
CA LEU A 73 -1.24 4.95 7.67
C LEU A 73 -2.71 4.95 7.23
N THR A 74 -3.55 4.17 7.88
CA THR A 74 -4.96 4.09 7.57
C THR A 74 -5.63 5.46 7.68
N SER A 75 -5.23 6.27 8.62
CA SER A 75 -5.84 7.60 8.83
C SER A 75 -5.50 8.60 7.74
N VAL A 76 -4.41 8.38 6.96
CA VAL A 76 -4.02 9.29 5.87
C VAL A 76 -4.41 8.77 4.49
N LEU A 77 -4.91 7.55 4.41
CA LEU A 77 -5.46 7.01 3.18
C LEU A 77 -6.92 7.46 3.02
#